data_e7e9f56ee94cf6dd9ff746e45b068ab5
#
_entry.id   e7e9f56ee94cf6dd9ff746e45b068ab5
#
_cell.length_a   1.000
_cell.length_b   1.000
_cell.length_c   1.000
_cell.angle_alpha   90.00
_cell.angle_beta   90.00
_cell.angle_gamma   90.00
#
_symmetry.space_group_name_H-M   'P 1'
#
loop_
_entity.id
_entity.type
_entity.pdbx_description
1 polymer ?
#
loop_
_entity_poly.entity_id
_entity_poly.type
_entity_poly.pdbx_seq_one_letter_code
_entity_poly.pdbx_strand_id
1 'polypeptide(L)'
;MLNVQVIAIFQMVKFIQLQLKIVVNGTITYNTPSIYQGTTFENVSFTFENGKIVKATANHTEALNKILDTDEGARYIGEFSFGLNPYVTFPMKDILFDEKISGSLHFTPGCAYEDADNTNRSAVHWDLVLIQTPEYGGGEIYLDDELIRKDGLFIVEDLLCLNPENLKITSKNIISKKTRYYKGFW
;
A
#
# COMPACT_ATOMS: atom_id res chain seq x y z
N MET A 1 16.52 2.13 -18.73
CA MET A 1 16.38 2.83 -17.44
C MET A 1 15.09 2.47 -16.68
N LEU A 2 13.88 2.48 -17.29
CA LEU A 2 12.65 2.11 -16.57
C LEU A 2 12.68 0.74 -15.87
N ASN A 3 13.27 -0.28 -16.49
CA ASN A 3 13.33 -1.63 -15.92
C ASN A 3 14.20 -1.74 -14.65
N VAL A 4 15.26 -0.95 -14.54
CA VAL A 4 16.16 -0.99 -13.37
C VAL A 4 15.50 -0.31 -12.17
N GLN A 5 14.81 0.80 -12.40
CA GLN A 5 14.10 1.53 -11.35
C GLN A 5 12.90 0.73 -10.80
N VAL A 6 12.10 0.11 -11.67
CA VAL A 6 11.00 -0.78 -11.25
C VAL A 6 11.51 -1.97 -10.43
N ILE A 7 12.63 -2.58 -10.83
CA ILE A 7 13.25 -3.68 -10.09
C ILE A 7 13.76 -3.21 -8.72
N ALA A 8 14.38 -2.03 -8.64
CA ALA A 8 14.86 -1.47 -7.37
C ALA A 8 13.71 -1.19 -6.39
N ILE A 9 12.59 -0.64 -6.88
CA ILE A 9 11.39 -0.42 -6.08
C ILE A 9 10.78 -1.75 -5.61
N PHE A 10 10.70 -2.73 -6.49
CA PHE A 10 10.19 -4.07 -6.15
C PHE A 10 11.07 -4.74 -5.09
N GLN A 11 12.39 -4.58 -5.16
CA GLN A 11 13.34 -5.08 -4.16
C GLN A 11 13.22 -4.32 -2.83
N MET A 12 13.02 -3.00 -2.85
CA MET A 12 12.80 -2.19 -1.65
C MET A 12 11.52 -2.59 -0.92
N VAL A 13 10.41 -2.75 -1.65
CA VAL A 13 9.14 -3.22 -1.08
C VAL A 13 9.29 -4.62 -0.50
N LYS A 14 9.96 -5.53 -1.18
CA LYS A 14 10.27 -6.89 -0.66
C LYS A 14 11.10 -6.84 0.62
N PHE A 15 12.11 -5.98 0.69
CA PHE A 15 12.96 -5.85 1.88
C PHE A 15 12.16 -5.34 3.08
N ILE A 16 11.31 -4.33 2.89
CA ILE A 16 10.40 -3.82 3.93
C ILE A 16 9.47 -4.95 4.40
N GLN A 17 8.86 -5.69 3.50
CA GLN A 17 7.92 -6.75 3.83
C GLN A 17 8.53 -7.89 4.65
N LEU A 18 9.77 -8.30 4.36
CA LEU A 18 10.45 -9.35 5.12
C LEU A 18 10.62 -8.99 6.60
N GLN A 19 10.74 -7.71 6.94
CA GLN A 19 10.93 -7.24 8.32
C GLN A 19 9.60 -7.00 9.06
N LEU A 20 8.50 -6.77 8.36
CA LEU A 20 7.23 -6.35 8.96
C LEU A 20 6.66 -7.32 10.00
N LYS A 21 6.93 -8.62 9.88
CA LYS A 21 6.32 -9.62 10.77
C LYS A 21 6.71 -9.48 12.25
N ILE A 22 7.88 -8.91 12.56
CA ILE A 22 8.41 -8.92 13.93
C ILE A 22 8.81 -7.55 14.46
N VAL A 23 8.86 -6.51 13.62
CA VAL A 23 9.39 -5.19 14.02
C VAL A 23 8.35 -4.07 14.02
N VAL A 24 7.12 -4.33 13.55
CA VAL A 24 6.08 -3.28 13.52
C VAL A 24 5.66 -2.92 14.93
N ASN A 25 5.80 -1.62 15.26
CA ASN A 25 5.32 -1.03 16.50
C ASN A 25 4.66 0.31 16.21
N GLY A 26 3.61 0.65 16.94
CA GLY A 26 2.88 1.91 16.77
C GLY A 26 1.43 1.74 16.36
N THR A 27 0.81 2.82 15.96
CA THR A 27 -0.62 2.82 15.62
C THR A 27 -0.82 3.36 14.20
N ILE A 28 -1.63 2.67 13.41
CA ILE A 28 -2.15 3.15 12.13
C ILE A 28 -3.66 3.30 12.21
N THR A 29 -4.20 4.39 11.65
CA THR A 29 -5.63 4.59 11.49
C THR A 29 -5.93 4.84 10.01
N TYR A 30 -6.77 3.99 9.45
CA TYR A 30 -7.16 4.06 8.05
C TYR A 30 -8.29 5.07 7.88
N ASN A 31 -8.23 5.85 6.81
CA ASN A 31 -9.19 6.92 6.52
C ASN A 31 -10.13 6.59 5.35
N THR A 32 -10.11 5.33 4.88
CA THR A 32 -11.03 4.84 3.87
C THR A 32 -12.02 3.84 4.46
N PRO A 33 -13.30 3.86 4.07
CA PRO A 33 -14.22 2.78 4.39
C PRO A 33 -13.84 1.52 3.60
N SER A 34 -13.94 0.36 4.23
CA SER A 34 -13.68 -0.93 3.57
C SER A 34 -14.82 -1.91 3.82
N ILE A 35 -15.18 -2.69 2.81
CA ILE A 35 -16.17 -3.77 2.93
C ILE A 35 -15.43 -5.10 3.05
N TYR A 36 -15.69 -5.83 4.12
CA TYR A 36 -15.14 -7.16 4.32
C TYR A 36 -16.22 -8.11 4.84
N GLN A 37 -16.37 -9.26 4.19
CA GLN A 37 -17.43 -10.25 4.52
C GLN A 37 -18.84 -9.63 4.66
N GLY A 38 -19.18 -8.67 3.77
CA GLY A 38 -20.48 -8.01 3.73
C GLY A 38 -20.70 -6.92 4.78
N THR A 39 -19.71 -6.64 5.64
CA THR A 39 -19.78 -5.55 6.62
C THR A 39 -18.91 -4.37 6.19
N THR A 40 -19.45 -3.15 6.27
CA THR A 40 -18.68 -1.92 6.03
C THR A 40 -17.98 -1.49 7.30
N PHE A 41 -16.66 -1.44 7.26
CA PHE A 41 -15.82 -0.94 8.34
C PHE A 41 -15.35 0.47 8.03
N GLU A 42 -15.37 1.32 9.05
CA GLU A 42 -14.93 2.73 8.99
C GLU A 42 -14.07 3.04 10.21
N ASN A 43 -13.12 3.96 10.05
CA ASN A 43 -12.20 4.37 11.11
C ASN A 43 -11.45 3.19 11.74
N VAL A 44 -11.05 2.23 10.91
CA VAL A 44 -10.27 1.08 11.38
C VAL A 44 -8.93 1.58 11.90
N SER A 45 -8.59 1.18 13.14
CA SER A 45 -7.33 1.53 13.76
C SER A 45 -6.71 0.31 14.44
N PHE A 46 -5.42 0.10 14.15
CA PHE A 46 -4.61 -0.98 14.72
C PHE A 46 -3.45 -0.42 15.52
N THR A 47 -3.24 -0.97 16.71
CA THR A 47 -2.00 -0.77 17.48
C THR A 47 -1.18 -2.06 17.44
N PHE A 48 0.09 -1.92 17.08
CA PHE A 48 1.04 -3.01 16.94
C PHE A 48 2.06 -3.00 18.06
N GLU A 49 2.36 -4.19 18.56
CA GLU A 49 3.51 -4.46 19.43
C GLU A 49 4.26 -5.68 18.86
N ASN A 50 5.52 -5.50 18.52
CA ASN A 50 6.38 -6.54 17.97
C ASN A 50 5.73 -7.30 16.79
N GLY A 51 5.13 -6.57 15.86
CA GLY A 51 4.49 -7.09 14.66
C GLY A 51 3.04 -7.56 14.83
N LYS A 52 2.57 -7.75 16.07
CA LYS A 52 1.22 -8.23 16.36
C LYS A 52 0.25 -7.10 16.59
N ILE A 53 -0.95 -7.18 16.03
CA ILE A 53 -2.07 -6.30 16.33
C ILE A 53 -2.59 -6.64 17.76
N VAL A 54 -2.25 -5.82 18.73
CA VAL A 54 -2.66 -5.99 20.13
C VAL A 54 -3.96 -5.26 20.46
N LYS A 55 -4.31 -4.23 19.66
CA LYS A 55 -5.56 -3.48 19.77
C LYS A 55 -6.09 -3.18 18.37
N ALA A 56 -7.37 -3.45 18.17
CA ALA A 56 -8.08 -3.13 16.94
C ALA A 56 -9.43 -2.51 17.26
N THR A 57 -9.74 -1.37 16.62
CA THR A 57 -11.00 -0.63 16.80
C THR A 57 -11.55 -0.18 15.46
N ALA A 58 -12.87 -0.10 15.35
CA ALA A 58 -13.62 0.42 14.19
C ALA A 58 -15.05 0.77 14.63
N ASN A 59 -15.88 1.22 13.69
CA ASN A 59 -17.33 1.32 13.89
C ASN A 59 -17.98 -0.02 14.32
N HIS A 60 -17.45 -1.15 13.83
CA HIS A 60 -17.87 -2.52 14.20
C HIS A 60 -16.71 -3.28 14.85
N THR A 61 -16.24 -2.80 16.03
CA THR A 61 -15.05 -3.32 16.72
C THR A 61 -15.11 -4.82 17.03
N GLU A 62 -16.27 -5.34 17.45
CA GLU A 62 -16.41 -6.78 17.76
C GLU A 62 -16.27 -7.66 16.50
N ALA A 63 -16.93 -7.25 15.41
CA ALA A 63 -16.82 -7.96 14.12
C ALA A 63 -15.38 -7.90 13.57
N LEU A 64 -14.71 -6.74 13.68
CA LEU A 64 -13.32 -6.57 13.31
C LEU A 64 -12.41 -7.56 14.07
N ASN A 65 -12.54 -7.62 15.38
CA ASN A 65 -11.72 -8.51 16.21
C ASN A 65 -12.02 -9.99 15.90
N LYS A 66 -13.26 -10.35 15.61
CA LYS A 66 -13.60 -11.73 15.18
C LYS A 66 -12.90 -12.14 13.88
N ILE A 67 -12.76 -11.20 12.92
CA ILE A 67 -12.00 -11.44 11.69
C ILE A 67 -10.52 -11.64 12.01
N LEU A 68 -9.95 -10.76 12.83
CA LEU A 68 -8.53 -10.85 13.23
C LEU A 68 -8.20 -12.06 14.12
N ASP A 69 -9.21 -12.69 14.72
CA ASP A 69 -9.06 -13.91 15.53
C ASP A 69 -9.38 -15.20 14.73
N THR A 70 -9.51 -15.10 13.40
CA THR A 70 -9.74 -16.26 12.53
C THR A 70 -8.62 -17.29 12.65
N ASP A 71 -7.38 -16.83 12.70
CA ASP A 71 -6.18 -17.64 12.91
C ASP A 71 -5.03 -16.78 13.47
N GLU A 72 -3.90 -17.42 13.79
CA GLU A 72 -2.76 -16.73 14.37
C GLU A 72 -2.17 -15.66 13.44
N GLY A 73 -2.14 -15.91 12.13
CA GLY A 73 -1.57 -15.02 11.14
C GLY A 73 -2.42 -13.78 10.87
N ALA A 74 -3.72 -13.81 11.17
CA ALA A 74 -4.63 -12.70 10.88
C ALA A 74 -4.29 -11.40 11.65
N ARG A 75 -3.60 -11.51 12.79
CA ARG A 75 -3.15 -10.35 13.57
C ARG A 75 -1.76 -9.83 13.20
N TYR A 76 -1.16 -10.33 12.13
CA TYR A 76 0.13 -9.86 11.61
C TYR A 76 -0.05 -9.28 10.20
N ILE A 77 0.86 -8.39 9.82
CA ILE A 77 0.86 -7.81 8.48
C ILE A 77 1.43 -8.81 7.48
N GLY A 78 0.69 -9.03 6.40
CA GLY A 78 1.10 -9.83 5.25
C GLY A 78 1.62 -8.99 4.09
N GLU A 79 1.11 -7.75 3.95
CA GLU A 79 1.49 -6.89 2.83
C GLU A 79 1.59 -5.41 3.23
N PHE A 80 2.58 -4.75 2.63
CA PHE A 80 2.69 -3.30 2.55
C PHE A 80 2.94 -2.89 1.12
N SER A 81 2.16 -1.94 0.59
CA SER A 81 2.37 -1.44 -0.75
C SER A 81 1.81 -0.02 -0.94
N PHE A 82 2.05 0.58 -2.11
CA PHE A 82 1.61 1.93 -2.46
C PHE A 82 0.56 1.91 -3.56
N GLY A 83 -0.50 2.69 -3.39
CA GLY A 83 -1.46 2.98 -4.44
C GLY A 83 -0.89 4.01 -5.42
N LEU A 84 -0.73 3.62 -6.69
CA LEU A 84 -0.02 4.40 -7.70
C LEU A 84 -0.86 4.70 -8.95
N ASN A 85 -2.12 4.26 -9.02
CA ASN A 85 -2.93 4.47 -10.22
C ASN A 85 -3.42 5.93 -10.28
N PRO A 86 -2.92 6.76 -11.23
CA PRO A 86 -3.25 8.18 -11.29
C PRO A 86 -4.71 8.49 -11.66
N TYR A 87 -5.48 7.47 -12.02
CA TYR A 87 -6.89 7.59 -12.38
C TYR A 87 -7.83 7.15 -11.27
N VAL A 88 -7.32 6.53 -10.20
CA VAL A 88 -8.08 6.16 -9.01
C VAL A 88 -7.71 7.13 -7.90
N THR A 89 -8.62 8.04 -7.53
CA THR A 89 -8.31 9.17 -6.65
C THR A 89 -9.21 9.28 -5.41
N PHE A 90 -10.20 8.40 -5.28
CA PHE A 90 -11.14 8.38 -4.16
C PHE A 90 -11.62 6.95 -3.86
N PRO A 91 -12.08 6.69 -2.62
CA PRO A 91 -12.57 5.38 -2.22
C PRO A 91 -13.85 4.97 -2.95
N MET A 92 -13.90 3.77 -3.46
CA MET A 92 -15.06 3.18 -4.16
C MET A 92 -15.74 2.08 -3.34
N LYS A 93 -15.19 1.73 -2.17
CA LYS A 93 -15.59 0.57 -1.35
C LYS A 93 -15.42 -0.76 -2.11
N ASP A 94 -14.43 -0.79 -2.98
CA ASP A 94 -14.00 -1.97 -3.73
C ASP A 94 -12.50 -2.15 -3.52
N ILE A 95 -12.12 -3.25 -2.89
CA ILE A 95 -10.75 -3.51 -2.45
C ILE A 95 -9.77 -3.51 -3.62
N LEU A 96 -10.18 -4.04 -4.79
CA LEU A 96 -9.34 -4.11 -6.00
C LEU A 96 -9.04 -2.74 -6.63
N PHE A 97 -9.90 -1.75 -6.37
CA PHE A 97 -9.68 -0.38 -6.81
C PHE A 97 -9.05 0.46 -5.71
N ASP A 98 -9.52 0.33 -4.48
CA ASP A 98 -9.12 1.20 -3.38
C ASP A 98 -7.64 1.02 -3.02
N GLU A 99 -7.08 -0.19 -3.12
CA GLU A 99 -5.64 -0.46 -2.93
C GLU A 99 -4.75 0.28 -3.94
N LYS A 100 -5.32 0.73 -5.06
CA LYS A 100 -4.61 1.41 -6.16
C LYS A 100 -4.73 2.93 -6.12
N ILE A 101 -5.45 3.50 -5.15
CA ILE A 101 -5.67 4.95 -5.05
C ILE A 101 -4.34 5.71 -5.07
N SER A 102 -4.24 6.68 -5.98
CA SER A 102 -3.06 7.53 -6.08
C SER A 102 -2.80 8.27 -4.78
N GLY A 103 -1.57 8.20 -4.29
CA GLY A 103 -1.19 8.85 -3.04
C GLY A 103 -1.55 8.07 -1.77
N SER A 104 -2.06 6.85 -1.89
CA SER A 104 -2.32 5.97 -0.75
C SER A 104 -1.17 5.01 -0.46
N LEU A 105 -1.27 4.35 0.66
CA LEU A 105 -0.64 3.07 0.97
C LEU A 105 -1.72 2.09 1.43
N HIS A 106 -1.46 0.79 1.28
CA HIS A 106 -2.21 -0.22 2.00
C HIS A 106 -1.27 -1.02 2.91
N PHE A 107 -1.79 -1.35 4.09
CA PHE A 107 -1.08 -2.08 5.12
C PHE A 107 -2.02 -3.19 5.60
N THR A 108 -1.79 -4.37 5.08
CA THR A 108 -2.75 -5.46 4.95
C THR A 108 -2.53 -6.52 6.01
N PRO A 109 -3.45 -6.72 6.96
CA PRO A 109 -3.38 -7.84 7.88
C PRO A 109 -3.67 -9.16 7.18
N GLY A 110 -2.99 -10.21 7.62
CA GLY A 110 -3.21 -11.58 7.19
C GLY A 110 -2.15 -12.15 6.26
N CYS A 111 -2.55 -12.92 5.26
CA CYS A 111 -1.65 -13.69 4.41
C CYS A 111 -0.72 -12.80 3.58
N ALA A 112 0.54 -13.20 3.49
CA ALA A 112 1.50 -12.58 2.59
C ALA A 112 1.27 -13.00 1.13
N TYR A 113 1.67 -12.14 0.18
CA TYR A 113 1.75 -12.51 -1.23
C TYR A 113 2.98 -13.39 -1.51
N GLU A 114 2.86 -14.32 -2.47
CA GLU A 114 3.96 -15.22 -2.84
C GLU A 114 5.20 -14.45 -3.34
N ASP A 115 4.99 -13.41 -4.15
CA ASP A 115 6.07 -12.62 -4.73
C ASP A 115 6.78 -11.68 -3.74
N ALA A 116 6.16 -11.42 -2.57
CA ALA A 116 6.67 -10.54 -1.53
C ALA A 116 6.44 -11.17 -0.15
N ASP A 117 6.86 -12.42 -0.02
CA ASP A 117 6.56 -13.29 1.10
C ASP A 117 7.35 -12.92 2.36
N ASN A 118 6.65 -12.47 3.40
CA ASN A 118 7.19 -12.28 4.76
C ASN A 118 6.92 -13.48 5.67
N THR A 119 6.57 -14.63 5.10
CA THR A 119 6.24 -15.88 5.77
C THR A 119 4.94 -15.87 6.60
N ASN A 120 4.16 -14.79 6.61
CA ASN A 120 2.89 -14.80 7.30
C ASN A 120 1.83 -15.60 6.50
N ARG A 121 1.12 -16.49 7.17
CA ARG A 121 0.06 -17.31 6.60
C ARG A 121 -1.21 -17.12 7.38
N SER A 122 -2.31 -16.89 6.67
CA SER A 122 -3.63 -16.67 7.24
C SER A 122 -4.71 -16.99 6.20
N ALA A 123 -5.90 -17.29 6.66
CA ALA A 123 -7.11 -17.32 5.83
C ALA A 123 -7.63 -15.88 5.55
N VAL A 124 -7.14 -14.90 6.28
CA VAL A 124 -7.44 -13.47 6.08
C VAL A 124 -6.40 -12.87 5.14
N HIS A 125 -6.84 -12.02 4.22
CA HIS A 125 -6.04 -11.05 3.47
C HIS A 125 -6.97 -9.86 3.22
N TRP A 126 -6.68 -8.73 3.86
CA TRP A 126 -7.60 -7.61 3.85
C TRP A 126 -6.86 -6.29 3.64
N ASP A 127 -6.87 -5.78 2.40
CA ASP A 127 -6.24 -4.51 2.05
C ASP A 127 -7.00 -3.35 2.67
N LEU A 128 -6.42 -2.79 3.71
CA LEU A 128 -6.88 -1.57 4.34
C LEU A 128 -6.04 -0.41 3.86
N VAL A 129 -6.70 0.65 3.42
CA VAL A 129 -6.08 1.75 2.69
C VAL A 129 -6.03 3.03 3.53
N LEU A 130 -4.85 3.66 3.54
CA LEU A 130 -4.62 4.99 4.10
C LEU A 130 -4.22 5.94 2.98
N ILE A 131 -5.06 6.92 2.66
CA ILE A 131 -4.77 7.96 1.68
C ILE A 131 -3.98 9.06 2.38
N GLN A 132 -2.86 9.48 1.78
CA GLN A 132 -1.95 10.50 2.32
C GLN A 132 -1.93 11.79 1.51
N THR A 133 -2.87 11.99 0.57
CA THR A 133 -2.96 13.29 -0.13
C THR A 133 -3.46 14.38 0.81
N PRO A 134 -3.19 15.68 0.53
CA PRO A 134 -3.57 16.79 1.41
C PRO A 134 -5.06 16.82 1.76
N GLU A 135 -5.92 16.44 0.83
CA GLU A 135 -7.38 16.38 1.02
C GLU A 135 -7.80 15.37 2.10
N TYR A 136 -6.94 14.37 2.35
CA TYR A 136 -7.12 13.32 3.36
C TYR A 136 -6.24 13.49 4.59
N GLY A 137 -5.61 14.67 4.75
CA GLY A 137 -4.82 15.01 5.94
C GLY A 137 -3.31 14.93 5.74
N GLY A 138 -2.84 14.57 4.55
CA GLY A 138 -1.41 14.45 4.25
C GLY A 138 -0.74 13.27 4.93
N GLY A 139 0.59 13.28 4.93
CA GLY A 139 1.41 12.28 5.62
C GLY A 139 2.84 12.23 5.11
N GLU A 140 3.70 11.63 5.89
CA GLU A 140 5.12 11.46 5.58
C GLU A 140 5.54 10.00 5.76
N ILE A 141 6.43 9.53 4.91
CA ILE A 141 7.02 8.17 5.00
C ILE A 141 8.54 8.33 4.96
N TYR A 142 9.16 7.77 5.97
CA TYR A 142 10.61 7.73 6.12
C TYR A 142 11.12 6.30 5.96
N LEU A 143 12.28 6.13 5.33
CA LEU A 143 13.07 4.90 5.33
C LEU A 143 14.48 5.26 5.79
N ASP A 144 14.98 4.59 6.83
CA ASP A 144 16.31 4.83 7.41
C ASP A 144 16.56 6.32 7.68
N ASP A 145 15.58 7.00 8.29
CA ASP A 145 15.54 8.44 8.57
C ASP A 145 15.50 9.37 7.33
N GLU A 146 15.46 8.84 6.12
CA GLU A 146 15.28 9.61 4.91
C GLU A 146 13.78 9.75 4.57
N LEU A 147 13.31 10.99 4.40
CA LEU A 147 11.94 11.27 3.95
C LEU A 147 11.82 10.89 2.47
N ILE A 148 11.10 9.81 2.17
CA ILE A 148 10.93 9.32 0.80
C ILE A 148 9.64 9.77 0.15
N ARG A 149 8.58 10.01 0.96
CA ARG A 149 7.25 10.36 0.45
C ARG A 149 6.60 11.38 1.37
N LYS A 150 5.99 12.41 0.78
CA LYS A 150 5.24 13.45 1.48
C LYS A 150 3.94 13.73 0.77
N ASP A 151 2.86 13.80 1.54
CA ASP A 151 1.53 14.15 1.05
C ASP A 151 1.10 13.34 -0.19
N GLY A 152 1.44 12.05 -0.16
CA GLY A 152 1.12 11.10 -1.22
C GLY A 152 2.06 11.12 -2.43
N LEU A 153 3.09 11.98 -2.46
CA LEU A 153 4.06 12.09 -3.55
C LEU A 153 5.46 11.67 -3.11
N PHE A 154 6.15 10.90 -3.94
CA PHE A 154 7.57 10.60 -3.75
C PHE A 154 8.41 11.85 -4.00
N ILE A 155 9.42 12.07 -3.16
CA ILE A 155 10.29 13.23 -3.23
C ILE A 155 11.75 12.89 -3.53
N VAL A 156 12.14 11.61 -3.42
CA VAL A 156 13.48 11.14 -3.78
C VAL A 156 13.58 10.91 -5.29
N GLU A 157 14.70 11.29 -5.90
CA GLU A 157 14.88 11.35 -7.36
C GLU A 157 14.55 10.03 -8.05
N ASP A 158 14.98 8.90 -7.49
CA ASP A 158 14.78 7.57 -8.08
C ASP A 158 13.30 7.13 -8.12
N LEU A 159 12.44 7.71 -7.28
CA LEU A 159 11.03 7.38 -7.15
C LEU A 159 10.09 8.39 -7.81
N LEU A 160 10.58 9.55 -8.27
CA LEU A 160 9.74 10.59 -8.91
C LEU A 160 8.96 10.06 -10.12
N CYS A 161 9.50 9.06 -10.83
CA CYS A 161 8.82 8.43 -11.96
C CYS A 161 7.48 7.75 -11.61
N LEU A 162 7.24 7.47 -10.31
CA LEU A 162 6.01 6.87 -9.79
C LEU A 162 4.93 7.89 -9.42
N ASN A 163 5.25 9.17 -9.46
CA ASN A 163 4.27 10.21 -9.19
C ASN A 163 3.20 10.30 -10.31
N PRO A 164 1.96 10.69 -9.97
CA PRO A 164 0.82 10.62 -10.88
C PRO A 164 1.03 11.31 -12.22
N GLU A 165 1.73 12.43 -12.25
CA GLU A 165 2.04 13.20 -13.47
C GLU A 165 2.93 12.43 -14.44
N ASN A 166 3.77 11.52 -13.94
CA ASN A 166 4.67 10.69 -14.74
C ASN A 166 4.02 9.37 -15.19
N LEU A 167 2.98 8.92 -14.50
CA LEU A 167 2.24 7.69 -14.80
C LEU A 167 1.07 7.93 -15.76
N LYS A 168 0.53 9.15 -15.83
CA LYS A 168 -0.56 9.47 -16.75
C LYS A 168 -0.14 9.27 -18.21
N ILE A 169 -1.01 8.61 -18.98
CA ILE A 169 -0.83 8.47 -20.42
C ILE A 169 -1.11 9.82 -21.07
N THR A 170 -0.05 10.50 -21.52
CA THR A 170 -0.15 11.74 -22.29
C THR A 170 0.23 11.48 -23.75
N SER A 171 -0.25 12.32 -24.66
CA SER A 171 0.15 12.25 -26.10
C SER A 171 1.67 12.30 -26.26
N LYS A 172 2.39 13.04 -25.41
CA LYS A 172 3.86 13.08 -25.37
C LYS A 172 4.47 11.72 -25.00
N ASN A 173 3.88 10.99 -24.05
CA ASN A 173 4.36 9.67 -23.61
C ASN A 173 4.10 8.60 -24.67
N ILE A 174 3.02 8.70 -25.46
CA ILE A 174 2.70 7.79 -26.56
C ILE A 174 3.73 7.95 -27.70
N ILE A 175 4.09 9.19 -28.03
CA ILE A 175 5.07 9.48 -29.11
C ILE A 175 6.45 8.99 -28.71
N SER A 176 6.90 9.21 -27.47
CA SER A 176 8.21 8.73 -26.98
C SER A 176 8.31 7.20 -26.94
N LYS A 177 7.22 6.49 -26.61
CA LYS A 177 7.16 5.02 -26.68
C LYS A 177 7.22 4.52 -28.12
N LYS A 178 6.46 5.11 -29.07
CA LYS A 178 6.51 4.74 -30.50
C LYS A 178 7.90 4.93 -31.09
N THR A 179 8.58 6.03 -30.78
CA THR A 179 9.93 6.32 -31.31
C THR A 179 10.98 5.32 -30.80
N ARG A 180 10.81 4.71 -29.61
CA ARG A 180 11.71 3.66 -29.11
C ARG A 180 11.52 2.30 -29.79
N TYR A 181 10.31 1.95 -30.19
CA TYR A 181 10.04 0.67 -30.87
C TYR A 181 10.55 0.68 -32.32
N TYR A 182 10.65 1.85 -32.99
CA TYR A 182 11.11 1.97 -34.34
C TYR A 182 12.63 2.19 -34.51
N LYS A 183 13.38 2.45 -33.44
CA LYS A 183 14.85 2.58 -33.50
C LYS A 183 15.63 1.26 -33.33
N GLY A 184 14.94 0.13 -33.25
CA GLY A 184 15.55 -1.20 -33.11
C GLY A 184 15.54 -2.07 -34.36
N PHE A 185 15.08 -1.52 -35.51
CA PHE A 185 15.06 -2.23 -36.81
C PHE A 185 15.61 -1.34 -37.91
N TRP A 186 16.93 -1.12 -37.92
CA TRP A 186 17.77 -0.79 -39.09
C TRP A 186 19.20 -1.17 -38.78
#